data_1d442b97fb6c8bfffac2e3fac5c1d3ab
#
_entry.id   1d442b97fb6c8bfffac2e3fac5c1d3ab
#
_cell.length_a   1.000
_cell.length_b   1.000
_cell.length_c   1.000
_cell.angle_alpha   90.00
_cell.angle_beta   90.00
_cell.angle_gamma   90.00
#
_symmetry.space_group_name_H-M   'P 1'
#
loop_
_entity.id
_entity.type
_entity.pdbx_description
1 polymer ?
#
loop_
_entity_poly.entity_id
_entity_poly.type
_entity_poly.pdbx_seq_one_letter_code
_entity_poly.pdbx_strand_id
1 'polypeptide(L)'
;MAEVLESAARLFTALNEAHIRYCHWKSNEHLREGLAGLTDLDVLFDLEQQEAVAQILDREGFLKVYSQYGSRYPGVEDWLTCDQGTGRLLHIHLHYRMITGHKGIKEYHFPWDQKALESRVLDPQFGVYVLDPNLEIIVLLTRIGLKATALKCLKARMGRFSLSGSDRAEIAWLMQRCDPQAVRALLAESFGAHAGRMEALIFSENRNDKWFLQLNACVKKVFRGNRRFSGAGCVLRRAYYAFILRFRLFFNKYVSPRFLTRKNLGAGKGVLIAFLGQDGAGKSTVTAEVNKWLRWKLDVRKYYMGSGDHYQSWQKKLRRMIGKGGFGRAINNVLTVSDLSRLGRHCVRLTSAAREIGRAHV
;
A
#
# COMPACT_ATOMS: atom_id res chain seq x y z
N MET A 1 -8.24 6.88 -22.70
CA MET A 1 -8.78 6.64 -21.33
C MET A 1 -8.25 5.31 -20.84
N ALA A 2 -7.94 5.17 -19.54
CA ALA A 2 -7.48 3.90 -18.98
C ALA A 2 -8.60 2.86 -19.08
N GLU A 3 -8.26 1.68 -19.61
CA GLU A 3 -9.18 0.56 -19.79
C GLU A 3 -9.29 -0.24 -18.49
N VAL A 4 -10.51 -0.66 -18.15
CA VAL A 4 -10.78 -1.51 -16.98
C VAL A 4 -10.16 -2.89 -17.21
N LEU A 5 -9.44 -3.42 -16.23
CA LEU A 5 -8.86 -4.74 -16.32
C LEU A 5 -9.94 -5.82 -16.27
N GLU A 6 -9.75 -6.87 -17.06
CA GLU A 6 -10.67 -8.02 -17.08
C GLU A 6 -10.76 -8.67 -15.68
N SER A 7 -9.63 -8.79 -14.99
CA SER A 7 -9.58 -9.29 -13.61
C SER A 7 -10.38 -8.46 -12.62
N ALA A 8 -10.47 -7.13 -12.81
CA ALA A 8 -11.31 -6.27 -12.00
C ALA A 8 -12.80 -6.49 -12.31
N ALA A 9 -13.17 -6.50 -13.60
CA ALA A 9 -14.55 -6.72 -14.02
C ALA A 9 -15.08 -8.06 -13.52
N ARG A 10 -14.34 -9.16 -13.70
CA ARG A 10 -14.72 -10.48 -13.20
C ARG A 10 -14.92 -10.52 -11.69
N LEU A 11 -13.99 -9.93 -10.93
CA LEU A 11 -14.11 -9.91 -9.46
C LEU A 11 -15.40 -9.20 -9.02
N PHE A 12 -15.66 -7.99 -9.51
CA PHE A 12 -16.84 -7.24 -9.07
C PHE A 12 -18.15 -7.87 -9.55
N THR A 13 -18.16 -8.52 -10.71
CA THR A 13 -19.28 -9.34 -11.16
C THR A 13 -19.52 -10.51 -10.18
N ALA A 14 -18.48 -11.27 -9.83
CA ALA A 14 -18.60 -12.39 -8.91
C ALA A 14 -19.05 -11.96 -7.49
N LEU A 15 -18.58 -10.80 -7.01
CA LEU A 15 -19.03 -10.24 -5.73
C LEU A 15 -20.52 -9.85 -5.77
N ASN A 16 -20.99 -9.27 -6.87
CA ASN A 16 -22.38 -8.88 -7.05
C ASN A 16 -23.30 -10.10 -7.16
N GLU A 17 -22.92 -11.10 -7.96
CA GLU A 17 -23.66 -12.36 -8.11
C GLU A 17 -23.77 -13.14 -6.77
N ALA A 18 -22.74 -13.11 -5.96
CA ALA A 18 -22.73 -13.72 -4.63
C ALA A 18 -23.38 -12.84 -3.54
N HIS A 19 -24.00 -11.71 -3.92
CA HIS A 19 -24.64 -10.77 -3.00
C HIS A 19 -23.74 -10.33 -1.85
N ILE A 20 -22.44 -10.16 -2.10
CA ILE A 20 -21.49 -9.65 -1.11
C ILE A 20 -21.76 -8.17 -0.86
N ARG A 21 -21.84 -7.79 0.41
CA ARG A 21 -21.99 -6.39 0.82
C ARG A 21 -20.62 -5.74 0.86
N TYR A 22 -20.36 -4.84 -0.11
CA TYR A 22 -19.12 -4.09 -0.21
C TYR A 22 -19.36 -2.68 -0.76
N CYS A 23 -18.41 -1.78 -0.55
CA CYS A 23 -18.30 -0.52 -1.31
C CYS A 23 -16.84 -0.05 -1.43
N HIS A 24 -16.48 0.52 -2.56
CA HIS A 24 -15.26 1.31 -2.68
C HIS A 24 -15.47 2.62 -1.92
N TRP A 25 -14.72 2.84 -0.82
CA TRP A 25 -15.11 3.79 0.22
C TRP A 25 -14.31 5.07 0.30
N LYS A 26 -13.35 5.26 -0.59
CA LYS A 26 -12.56 6.49 -0.64
C LYS A 26 -11.97 6.74 -2.01
N SER A 27 -11.88 8.03 -2.37
CA SER A 27 -11.30 8.49 -3.63
C SER A 27 -12.01 7.91 -4.86
N ASN A 28 -13.36 7.87 -4.83
CA ASN A 28 -14.18 7.36 -5.92
C ASN A 28 -14.00 8.16 -7.23
N GLU A 29 -13.47 9.36 -7.19
CA GLU A 29 -13.03 10.11 -8.38
C GLU A 29 -11.99 9.36 -9.22
N HIS A 30 -11.20 8.46 -8.56
CA HIS A 30 -10.16 7.64 -9.18
C HIS A 30 -10.55 6.16 -9.32
N LEU A 31 -11.86 5.84 -9.25
CA LEU A 31 -12.34 4.47 -9.38
C LEU A 31 -11.87 3.82 -10.70
N ARG A 32 -11.95 4.55 -11.81
CA ARG A 32 -11.48 4.08 -13.13
C ARG A 32 -9.99 3.70 -13.11
N GLU A 33 -9.15 4.55 -12.53
CA GLU A 33 -7.71 4.30 -12.41
C GLU A 33 -7.42 3.09 -11.51
N GLY A 34 -8.21 2.90 -10.45
CA GLY A 34 -8.15 1.72 -9.59
C GLY A 34 -8.50 0.44 -10.36
N LEU A 35 -9.60 0.46 -11.10
CA LEU A 35 -10.04 -0.66 -11.94
C LEU A 35 -9.08 -0.94 -13.10
N ALA A 36 -8.33 0.04 -13.55
CA ALA A 36 -7.27 -0.10 -14.55
C ALA A 36 -5.92 -0.54 -13.97
N GLY A 37 -5.82 -0.81 -12.65
CA GLY A 37 -4.59 -1.23 -12.00
C GLY A 37 -3.52 -0.14 -11.88
N LEU A 38 -3.90 1.14 -12.00
CA LEU A 38 -2.98 2.28 -11.87
C LEU A 38 -2.84 2.76 -10.42
N THR A 39 -3.88 2.56 -9.61
CA THR A 39 -3.91 2.85 -8.17
C THR A 39 -4.47 1.65 -7.40
N ASP A 40 -4.40 1.71 -6.07
CA ASP A 40 -5.01 0.69 -5.21
C ASP A 40 -6.53 0.90 -5.14
N LEU A 41 -7.29 -0.19 -5.09
CA LEU A 41 -8.71 -0.18 -4.78
C LEU A 41 -8.90 -0.35 -3.28
N ASP A 42 -9.48 0.63 -2.62
CA ASP A 42 -9.80 0.59 -1.19
C ASP A 42 -11.27 0.18 -1.01
N VAL A 43 -11.51 -1.10 -0.79
CA VAL A 43 -12.86 -1.67 -0.72
C VAL A 43 -13.21 -2.08 0.70
N LEU A 44 -14.32 -1.57 1.22
CA LEU A 44 -14.91 -1.98 2.49
C LEU A 44 -15.84 -3.16 2.23
N PHE A 45 -15.73 -4.20 3.06
CA PHE A 45 -16.56 -5.39 3.01
C PHE A 45 -17.24 -5.61 4.35
N ASP A 46 -18.36 -6.29 4.32
CA ASP A 46 -19.00 -6.76 5.54
C ASP A 46 -18.14 -7.81 6.24
N LEU A 47 -17.88 -7.59 7.52
CA LEU A 47 -17.07 -8.51 8.33
C LEU A 47 -17.72 -9.90 8.44
N GLU A 48 -19.06 -9.97 8.43
CA GLU A 48 -19.79 -11.24 8.53
C GLU A 48 -19.59 -12.12 7.29
N GLN A 49 -19.23 -11.52 6.15
CA GLN A 49 -19.03 -12.23 4.89
C GLN A 49 -17.52 -12.47 4.57
N GLN A 50 -16.63 -12.31 5.55
CA GLN A 50 -15.17 -12.36 5.29
C GLN A 50 -14.70 -13.68 4.67
N GLU A 51 -15.29 -14.81 5.05
CA GLU A 51 -14.92 -16.14 4.50
C GLU A 51 -15.34 -16.25 3.04
N ALA A 52 -16.58 -15.84 2.71
CA ALA A 52 -17.07 -15.84 1.34
C ALA A 52 -16.26 -14.90 0.44
N VAL A 53 -15.89 -13.73 0.93
CA VAL A 53 -15.01 -12.77 0.22
C VAL A 53 -13.65 -13.41 -0.08
N ALA A 54 -13.03 -14.07 0.91
CA ALA A 54 -11.74 -14.73 0.71
C ALA A 54 -11.82 -15.87 -0.33
N GLN A 55 -12.88 -16.68 -0.31
CA GLN A 55 -13.11 -17.74 -1.29
C GLN A 55 -13.30 -17.20 -2.71
N ILE A 56 -14.04 -16.09 -2.86
CA ILE A 56 -14.21 -15.44 -4.17
C ILE A 56 -12.87 -14.90 -4.67
N LEU A 57 -12.11 -14.20 -3.83
CA LEU A 57 -10.80 -13.68 -4.21
C LEU A 57 -9.83 -14.80 -4.63
N ASP A 58 -9.77 -15.89 -3.90
CA ASP A 58 -8.94 -17.06 -4.26
C ASP A 58 -9.39 -17.66 -5.61
N ARG A 59 -10.69 -17.83 -5.83
CA ARG A 59 -11.26 -18.34 -7.09
C ARG A 59 -10.94 -17.43 -8.28
N GLU A 60 -10.98 -16.11 -8.08
CA GLU A 60 -10.64 -15.12 -9.13
C GLU A 60 -9.12 -14.92 -9.29
N GLY A 61 -8.29 -15.72 -8.61
CA GLY A 61 -6.84 -15.73 -8.77
C GLY A 61 -6.12 -14.62 -8.02
N PHE A 62 -6.73 -14.05 -6.98
CA PHE A 62 -6.06 -13.11 -6.11
C PHE A 62 -5.25 -13.85 -5.04
N LEU A 63 -4.05 -13.35 -4.78
CA LEU A 63 -3.17 -13.85 -3.74
C LEU A 63 -3.16 -12.88 -2.57
N LYS A 64 -3.38 -13.37 -1.37
CA LYS A 64 -3.24 -12.58 -0.14
C LYS A 64 -1.77 -12.25 0.06
N VAL A 65 -1.47 -10.96 0.18
CA VAL A 65 -0.13 -10.46 0.42
C VAL A 65 -0.04 -9.78 1.79
N TYR A 66 1.12 -9.87 2.41
CA TYR A 66 1.29 -9.43 3.78
C TYR A 66 2.18 -8.19 3.83
N SER A 67 1.60 -7.12 4.30
CA SER A 67 2.37 -5.91 4.63
C SER A 67 3.36 -6.19 5.75
N GLN A 68 4.46 -5.44 5.79
CA GLN A 68 5.45 -5.56 6.83
C GLN A 68 4.89 -5.30 8.22
N TYR A 69 5.59 -5.88 9.20
CA TYR A 69 5.38 -5.53 10.60
C TYR A 69 5.44 -4.01 10.80
N GLY A 70 4.41 -3.42 11.39
CA GLY A 70 4.23 -1.97 11.51
C GLY A 70 3.38 -1.31 10.42
N SER A 71 3.03 -2.05 9.36
CA SER A 71 2.05 -1.63 8.34
C SER A 71 0.85 -2.58 8.27
N ARG A 72 0.74 -3.52 9.19
CA ARG A 72 -0.43 -4.39 9.35
C ARG A 72 -1.44 -3.70 10.25
N TYR A 73 -2.66 -3.61 9.78
CA TYR A 73 -3.76 -3.01 10.53
C TYR A 73 -4.86 -4.03 10.74
N PRO A 74 -5.45 -4.13 11.94
CA PRO A 74 -6.59 -5.01 12.17
C PRO A 74 -7.75 -4.66 11.23
N GLY A 75 -8.33 -5.68 10.62
CA GLY A 75 -9.43 -5.50 9.68
C GLY A 75 -9.02 -4.90 8.32
N VAL A 76 -7.72 -4.94 7.98
CA VAL A 76 -7.23 -4.55 6.64
C VAL A 76 -6.37 -5.66 6.09
N GLU A 77 -6.66 -6.09 4.90
CA GLU A 77 -5.94 -7.09 4.15
C GLU A 77 -5.50 -6.55 2.79
N ASP A 78 -4.43 -7.14 2.27
CA ASP A 78 -3.90 -6.80 0.96
C ASP A 78 -4.03 -8.01 0.05
N TRP A 79 -4.69 -7.85 -1.10
CA TRP A 79 -4.86 -8.89 -2.10
C TRP A 79 -4.37 -8.38 -3.46
N LEU A 80 -3.68 -9.24 -4.20
CA LEU A 80 -3.01 -8.90 -5.45
C LEU A 80 -3.26 -9.97 -6.50
N THR A 81 -3.61 -9.56 -7.71
CA THR A 81 -3.61 -10.45 -8.88
C THR A 81 -2.86 -9.82 -10.05
N CYS A 82 -2.53 -10.62 -11.04
CA CYS A 82 -1.99 -10.18 -12.33
C CYS A 82 -3.06 -10.38 -13.39
N ASP A 83 -3.47 -9.31 -14.03
CA ASP A 83 -4.37 -9.38 -15.16
C ASP A 83 -3.66 -10.03 -16.35
N GLN A 84 -4.22 -11.13 -16.84
CA GLN A 84 -3.55 -11.96 -17.85
C GLN A 84 -3.48 -11.28 -19.22
N GLY A 85 -4.49 -10.49 -19.57
CA GLY A 85 -4.53 -9.81 -20.86
C GLY A 85 -3.51 -8.69 -21.00
N THR A 86 -3.27 -7.96 -19.90
CA THR A 86 -2.40 -6.76 -19.92
C THR A 86 -1.08 -6.94 -19.17
N GLY A 87 -0.96 -7.97 -18.33
CA GLY A 87 0.16 -8.15 -17.42
C GLY A 87 0.19 -7.13 -16.27
N ARG A 88 -0.84 -6.32 -16.08
CA ARG A 88 -0.89 -5.35 -14.99
C ARG A 88 -1.25 -6.00 -13.67
N LEU A 89 -0.68 -5.47 -12.59
CA LEU A 89 -1.01 -5.89 -11.24
C LEU A 89 -2.24 -5.11 -10.76
N LEU A 90 -3.27 -5.81 -10.32
CA LEU A 90 -4.42 -5.26 -9.63
C LEU A 90 -4.27 -5.50 -8.13
N HIS A 91 -4.35 -4.43 -7.34
CA HIS A 91 -4.18 -4.48 -5.90
C HIS A 91 -5.42 -3.97 -5.17
N ILE A 92 -5.95 -4.79 -4.29
CA ILE A 92 -7.09 -4.47 -3.44
C ILE A 92 -6.63 -4.34 -2.00
N HIS A 93 -6.86 -3.17 -1.44
CA HIS A 93 -6.89 -2.94 0.00
C HIS A 93 -8.29 -3.29 0.51
N LEU A 94 -8.41 -4.48 1.01
CA LEU A 94 -9.64 -4.98 1.60
C LEU A 94 -9.75 -4.48 3.02
N HIS A 95 -10.85 -3.81 3.33
CA HIS A 95 -11.15 -3.27 4.65
C HIS A 95 -12.40 -3.95 5.20
N TYR A 96 -12.35 -4.41 6.44
CA TYR A 96 -13.52 -4.81 7.24
C TYR A 96 -13.88 -3.73 8.26
N ARG A 97 -13.06 -2.68 8.34
CA ARG A 97 -13.27 -1.53 9.19
C ARG A 97 -12.70 -0.28 8.56
N MET A 98 -13.44 0.81 8.63
CA MET A 98 -13.00 2.13 8.15
C MET A 98 -12.02 2.74 9.14
N ILE A 99 -10.73 2.44 8.97
CA ILE A 99 -9.67 2.97 9.84
C ILE A 99 -8.86 4.07 9.18
N THR A 100 -8.48 5.07 9.95
CA THR A 100 -7.72 6.22 9.48
C THR A 100 -6.73 6.73 10.54
N GLY A 101 -5.97 7.75 10.19
CA GLY A 101 -4.99 8.38 11.07
C GLY A 101 -3.59 8.40 10.47
N HIS A 102 -2.57 8.54 11.32
CA HIS A 102 -1.19 8.62 10.87
C HIS A 102 -0.70 7.31 10.28
N LYS A 103 0.15 7.43 9.24
CA LYS A 103 0.81 6.28 8.62
C LYS A 103 1.55 5.46 9.69
N GLY A 104 1.38 4.14 9.66
CA GLY A 104 1.99 3.21 10.61
C GLY A 104 1.16 2.95 11.88
N ILE A 105 0.17 3.78 12.22
CA ILE A 105 -0.62 3.62 13.44
C ILE A 105 -2.10 3.43 13.14
N LYS A 106 -2.68 4.27 12.26
CA LYS A 106 -4.12 4.28 11.95
C LYS A 106 -4.95 4.29 13.24
N GLU A 107 -4.78 5.35 14.05
CA GLU A 107 -5.27 5.40 15.42
C GLU A 107 -6.77 5.64 15.57
N TYR A 108 -7.51 5.86 14.51
CA TYR A 108 -8.95 6.10 14.55
C TYR A 108 -9.71 5.01 13.79
N HIS A 109 -10.85 4.60 14.34
CA HIS A 109 -11.87 3.80 13.68
C HIS A 109 -13.11 4.66 13.49
N PHE A 110 -13.65 4.72 12.27
CA PHE A 110 -14.91 5.39 12.01
C PHE A 110 -16.10 4.52 12.42
N PRO A 111 -17.14 5.10 13.03
CA PRO A 111 -18.33 4.37 13.42
C PRO A 111 -19.32 4.21 12.25
N TRP A 112 -18.84 4.18 11.02
CA TRP A 112 -19.68 4.22 9.82
C TRP A 112 -19.56 2.96 8.95
N ASP A 113 -18.96 1.88 9.44
CA ASP A 113 -18.76 0.66 8.65
C ASP A 113 -20.09 0.14 8.07
N GLN A 114 -21.10 -0.05 8.92
CA GLN A 114 -22.43 -0.51 8.48
C GLN A 114 -23.16 0.53 7.65
N LYS A 115 -23.13 1.79 8.08
CA LYS A 115 -23.78 2.88 7.35
C LYS A 115 -23.23 3.03 5.94
N ALA A 116 -21.91 2.88 5.76
CA ALA A 116 -21.26 2.92 4.46
C ALA A 116 -21.72 1.77 3.53
N LEU A 117 -21.92 0.57 4.11
CA LEU A 117 -22.43 -0.58 3.36
C LEU A 117 -23.91 -0.47 3.05
N GLU A 118 -24.73 0.14 3.92
CA GLU A 118 -26.15 0.35 3.73
C GLU A 118 -26.47 1.45 2.71
N SER A 119 -25.71 2.58 2.79
CA SER A 119 -25.92 3.73 1.92
C SER A 119 -25.15 3.65 0.59
N ARG A 120 -24.46 2.54 0.31
CA ARG A 120 -23.68 2.38 -0.93
C ARG A 120 -24.55 2.53 -2.16
N VAL A 121 -23.99 3.10 -3.21
CA VAL A 121 -24.64 3.28 -4.50
C VAL A 121 -23.90 2.49 -5.58
N LEU A 122 -24.64 1.95 -6.53
CA LEU A 122 -24.04 1.26 -7.67
C LEU A 122 -23.57 2.30 -8.69
N ASP A 123 -22.28 2.30 -9.02
CA ASP A 123 -21.78 3.06 -10.15
C ASP A 123 -22.27 2.40 -11.45
N PRO A 124 -23.09 3.11 -12.25
CA PRO A 124 -23.72 2.51 -13.42
C PRO A 124 -22.72 2.25 -14.57
N GLN A 125 -21.57 2.92 -14.56
CA GLN A 125 -20.55 2.77 -15.60
C GLN A 125 -19.72 1.51 -15.41
N PHE A 126 -19.43 1.14 -14.15
CA PHE A 126 -18.52 0.05 -13.85
C PHE A 126 -19.19 -1.14 -13.14
N GLY A 127 -20.43 -1.01 -12.71
CA GLY A 127 -21.13 -2.05 -11.96
C GLY A 127 -20.50 -2.32 -10.58
N VAL A 128 -19.84 -1.32 -9.99
CA VAL A 128 -19.14 -1.39 -8.70
C VAL A 128 -19.89 -0.57 -7.67
N TYR A 129 -20.15 -1.14 -6.50
CA TYR A 129 -20.70 -0.35 -5.39
C TYR A 129 -19.65 0.59 -4.82
N VAL A 130 -20.02 1.86 -4.71
CA VAL A 130 -19.20 2.94 -4.17
C VAL A 130 -19.90 3.57 -2.95
N LEU A 131 -19.12 4.25 -2.12
CA LEU A 131 -19.67 5.00 -1.00
C LEU A 131 -20.56 6.14 -1.53
N ASP A 132 -21.72 6.33 -0.87
CA ASP A 132 -22.60 7.45 -1.15
C ASP A 132 -21.82 8.78 -1.07
N PRO A 133 -21.90 9.66 -2.08
CA PRO A 133 -21.15 10.92 -2.13
C PRO A 133 -21.38 11.83 -0.91
N ASN A 134 -22.57 11.78 -0.30
CA ASN A 134 -22.90 12.57 0.88
C ASN A 134 -22.12 12.08 2.11
N LEU A 135 -21.94 10.78 2.26
CA LEU A 135 -21.10 10.22 3.31
C LEU A 135 -19.61 10.34 2.97
N GLU A 136 -19.24 10.20 1.68
CA GLU A 136 -17.85 10.27 1.24
C GLU A 136 -17.22 11.64 1.52
N ILE A 137 -17.93 12.75 1.27
CA ILE A 137 -17.40 14.09 1.58
C ILE A 137 -17.14 14.28 3.08
N ILE A 138 -18.00 13.74 3.94
CA ILE A 138 -17.82 13.75 5.39
C ILE A 138 -16.59 12.92 5.78
N VAL A 139 -16.46 11.72 5.23
CA VAL A 139 -15.32 10.82 5.45
C VAL A 139 -14.02 11.46 4.98
N LEU A 140 -14.01 12.07 3.79
CA LEU A 140 -12.83 12.74 3.23
C LEU A 140 -12.33 13.85 4.15
N LEU A 141 -13.18 14.80 4.51
CA LEU A 141 -12.77 15.93 5.36
C LEU A 141 -12.37 15.46 6.76
N THR A 142 -13.06 14.47 7.31
CA THR A 142 -12.67 13.87 8.58
C THR A 142 -11.28 13.21 8.48
N ARG A 143 -10.99 12.51 7.40
CA ARG A 143 -9.65 11.94 7.13
C ARG A 143 -8.58 13.03 7.04
N ILE A 144 -8.84 14.12 6.31
CA ILE A 144 -7.91 15.24 6.18
C ILE A 144 -7.59 15.82 7.56
N GLY A 145 -8.61 16.09 8.37
CA GLY A 145 -8.44 16.64 9.70
C GLY A 145 -7.72 15.69 10.67
N LEU A 146 -8.06 14.40 10.70
CA LEU A 146 -7.46 13.40 11.59
C LEU A 146 -6.03 13.03 11.20
N LYS A 147 -5.66 13.09 9.91
CA LYS A 147 -4.28 12.87 9.43
C LYS A 147 -3.36 14.08 9.65
N ALA A 148 -3.86 15.17 10.20
CA ALA A 148 -3.07 16.37 10.45
C ALA A 148 -1.94 16.10 11.44
N THR A 149 -0.69 16.23 10.99
CA THR A 149 0.50 16.13 11.83
C THR A 149 0.75 17.43 12.60
N ALA A 150 1.52 17.37 13.70
CA ALA A 150 1.93 18.56 14.44
C ALA A 150 2.63 19.59 13.52
N LEU A 151 3.46 19.10 12.58
CA LEU A 151 4.15 19.95 11.60
C LEU A 151 3.16 20.64 10.64
N LYS A 152 2.12 19.93 10.16
CA LYS A 152 1.08 20.55 9.32
C LYS A 152 0.30 21.60 10.10
N CYS A 153 -0.04 21.34 11.36
CA CYS A 153 -0.71 22.33 12.22
C CYS A 153 0.19 23.54 12.51
N LEU A 154 1.50 23.32 12.71
CA LEU A 154 2.45 24.43 12.88
C LEU A 154 2.55 25.27 11.61
N LYS A 155 2.68 24.66 10.44
CA LYS A 155 2.67 25.38 9.15
C LYS A 155 1.39 26.20 8.97
N ALA A 156 0.24 25.64 9.32
CA ALA A 156 -1.03 26.35 9.26
C ALA A 156 -1.08 27.56 10.22
N ARG A 157 -0.53 27.45 11.43
CA ARG A 157 -0.40 28.60 12.35
C ARG A 157 0.54 29.69 11.83
N MET A 158 1.47 29.32 10.95
CA MET A 158 2.41 30.24 10.31
C MET A 158 1.90 30.79 8.96
N GLY A 159 0.63 30.54 8.59
CA GLY A 159 0.08 30.97 7.30
C GLY A 159 0.67 30.21 6.08
N ARG A 160 1.19 29.01 6.28
CA ARG A 160 1.90 28.21 5.24
C ARG A 160 1.22 26.87 4.94
N PHE A 161 -0.05 26.73 5.26
CA PHE A 161 -0.81 25.55 4.91
C PHE A 161 -1.26 25.62 3.44
N SER A 162 -1.14 24.50 2.76
CA SER A 162 -1.75 24.29 1.46
C SER A 162 -2.39 22.92 1.44
N LEU A 163 -3.67 22.86 1.04
CA LEU A 163 -4.35 21.61 0.76
C LEU A 163 -3.70 20.97 -0.49
N SER A 164 -3.53 19.65 -0.48
CA SER A 164 -2.94 18.95 -1.64
C SER A 164 -3.82 19.13 -2.89
N GLY A 165 -3.23 19.08 -4.07
CA GLY A 165 -3.97 19.17 -5.34
C GLY A 165 -5.02 18.05 -5.46
N SER A 166 -4.67 16.82 -5.04
CA SER A 166 -5.59 15.68 -5.03
C SER A 166 -6.75 15.89 -4.06
N ASP A 167 -6.49 16.35 -2.80
CA ASP A 167 -7.59 16.61 -1.87
C ASP A 167 -8.55 17.70 -2.39
N ARG A 168 -8.01 18.72 -3.09
CA ARG A 168 -8.86 19.77 -3.72
C ARG A 168 -9.71 19.23 -4.84
N ALA A 169 -9.15 18.41 -5.72
CA ALA A 169 -9.86 17.79 -6.83
C ALA A 169 -10.97 16.86 -6.29
N GLU A 170 -10.64 15.98 -5.33
CA GLU A 170 -11.59 15.08 -4.70
C GLU A 170 -12.75 15.84 -4.03
N ILE A 171 -12.45 16.90 -3.28
CA ILE A 171 -13.49 17.76 -2.68
C ILE A 171 -14.37 18.39 -3.77
N ALA A 172 -13.77 18.97 -4.81
CA ALA A 172 -14.53 19.62 -5.89
C ALA A 172 -15.44 18.63 -6.64
N TRP A 173 -14.95 17.43 -6.87
CA TRP A 173 -15.68 16.34 -7.51
C TRP A 173 -16.89 15.89 -6.65
N LEU A 174 -16.71 15.75 -5.33
CA LEU A 174 -17.77 15.39 -4.40
C LEU A 174 -18.80 16.49 -4.21
N MET A 175 -18.37 17.77 -4.15
CA MET A 175 -19.26 18.92 -4.03
C MET A 175 -20.27 19.05 -5.18
N GLN A 176 -19.96 18.51 -6.37
CA GLN A 176 -20.88 18.47 -7.51
C GLN A 176 -21.91 17.33 -7.41
N ARG A 177 -21.72 16.39 -6.49
CA ARG A 177 -22.49 15.13 -6.38
C ARG A 177 -23.24 14.98 -5.07
N CYS A 178 -22.85 15.71 -4.03
CA CYS A 178 -23.51 15.65 -2.74
C CYS A 178 -24.73 16.57 -2.68
N ASP A 179 -25.78 16.11 -1.99
CA ASP A 179 -26.93 16.90 -1.60
C ASP A 179 -26.69 17.55 -0.24
N PRO A 180 -26.72 18.89 -0.13
CA PRO A 180 -26.51 19.60 1.12
C PRO A 180 -27.49 19.20 2.24
N GLN A 181 -28.73 18.85 1.91
CA GLN A 181 -29.73 18.43 2.91
C GLN A 181 -29.39 17.05 3.47
N ALA A 182 -29.03 16.09 2.60
CA ALA A 182 -28.57 14.77 3.00
C ALA A 182 -27.29 14.83 3.85
N VAL A 183 -26.31 15.64 3.43
CA VAL A 183 -25.09 15.86 4.22
C VAL A 183 -25.40 16.43 5.61
N ARG A 184 -26.32 17.39 5.69
CA ARG A 184 -26.76 17.98 6.98
C ARG A 184 -27.40 16.92 7.90
N ALA A 185 -28.27 16.07 7.36
CA ALA A 185 -28.90 14.98 8.11
C ALA A 185 -27.85 13.99 8.65
N LEU A 186 -26.90 13.57 7.81
CA LEU A 186 -25.78 12.70 8.21
C LEU A 186 -24.90 13.32 9.29
N LEU A 187 -24.64 14.63 9.20
CA LEU A 187 -23.87 15.36 10.21
C LEU A 187 -24.62 15.46 11.54
N ALA A 188 -25.91 15.73 11.53
CA ALA A 188 -26.71 15.80 12.75
C ALA A 188 -26.63 14.50 13.55
N GLU A 189 -26.70 13.35 12.86
CA GLU A 189 -26.57 12.03 13.45
C GLU A 189 -25.15 11.75 13.97
N SER A 190 -24.12 12.09 13.18
CA SER A 190 -22.75 11.62 13.42
C SER A 190 -21.90 12.59 14.26
N PHE A 191 -22.20 13.90 14.24
CA PHE A 191 -21.41 14.95 14.88
C PHE A 191 -22.11 15.64 16.05
N GLY A 192 -23.41 15.38 16.26
CA GLY A 192 -24.19 15.94 17.37
C GLY A 192 -24.03 17.47 17.44
N ALA A 193 -23.69 18.01 18.62
CA ALA A 193 -23.51 19.45 18.83
C ALA A 193 -22.45 20.11 17.93
N HIS A 194 -21.65 19.34 17.21
CA HIS A 194 -20.64 19.86 16.28
C HIS A 194 -21.06 19.81 14.80
N ALA A 195 -22.29 19.37 14.49
CA ALA A 195 -22.83 19.20 13.15
C ALA A 195 -22.79 20.51 12.36
N GLY A 196 -23.35 21.60 12.88
CA GLY A 196 -23.38 22.89 12.19
C GLY A 196 -21.97 23.47 11.93
N ARG A 197 -21.01 23.21 12.85
CA ARG A 197 -19.62 23.61 12.61
C ARG A 197 -18.98 22.79 11.49
N MET A 198 -19.23 21.49 11.46
CA MET A 198 -18.71 20.63 10.39
C MET A 198 -19.35 20.95 9.05
N GLU A 199 -20.65 21.23 9.02
CA GLU A 199 -21.37 21.68 7.84
C GLU A 199 -20.73 22.96 7.25
N ALA A 200 -20.51 23.98 8.09
CA ALA A 200 -19.86 25.22 7.67
C ALA A 200 -18.44 25.00 7.11
N LEU A 201 -17.71 23.98 7.61
CA LEU A 201 -16.39 23.60 7.10
C LEU A 201 -16.48 22.84 5.77
N ILE A 202 -17.49 21.99 5.58
CA ILE A 202 -17.69 21.25 4.33
C ILE A 202 -18.01 22.23 3.19
N PHE A 203 -18.96 23.13 3.41
CA PHE A 203 -19.44 24.06 2.37
C PHE A 203 -18.65 25.37 2.30
N SER A 204 -17.53 25.47 3.03
CA SER A 204 -16.64 26.64 2.94
C SER A 204 -15.95 26.71 1.59
N GLU A 205 -16.01 27.86 0.94
CA GLU A 205 -15.25 28.14 -0.29
C GLU A 205 -13.78 28.39 0.01
N ASN A 206 -13.50 29.04 1.15
CA ASN A 206 -12.14 29.40 1.53
C ASN A 206 -11.50 28.37 2.46
N ARG A 207 -10.70 27.46 1.89
CA ARG A 207 -10.01 26.38 2.60
C ARG A 207 -8.56 26.74 2.94
N ASN A 208 -8.42 27.82 3.69
CA ASN A 208 -7.13 28.38 4.15
C ASN A 208 -6.61 27.72 5.44
N ASP A 209 -5.58 28.31 6.02
CA ASP A 209 -4.95 27.89 7.28
C ASP A 209 -5.93 27.82 8.46
N LYS A 210 -6.78 28.83 8.61
CA LYS A 210 -7.79 28.91 9.68
C LYS A 210 -8.82 27.79 9.53
N TRP A 211 -9.29 27.57 8.32
CA TRP A 211 -10.20 26.46 8.00
C TRP A 211 -9.60 25.12 8.41
N PHE A 212 -8.33 24.85 8.03
CA PHE A 212 -7.67 23.59 8.37
C PHE A 212 -7.52 23.37 9.87
N LEU A 213 -7.15 24.42 10.63
CA LEU A 213 -7.02 24.33 12.08
C LEU A 213 -8.39 24.08 12.74
N GLN A 214 -9.44 24.72 12.25
CA GLN A 214 -10.81 24.50 12.73
C GLN A 214 -11.30 23.09 12.42
N LEU A 215 -11.06 22.58 11.21
CA LEU A 215 -11.37 21.21 10.81
C LEU A 215 -10.65 20.21 11.72
N ASN A 216 -9.35 20.37 11.90
CA ASN A 216 -8.56 19.49 12.77
C ASN A 216 -9.07 19.49 14.21
N ALA A 217 -9.40 20.66 14.77
CA ALA A 217 -9.93 20.79 16.13
C ALA A 217 -11.31 20.13 16.26
N CYS A 218 -12.22 20.39 15.30
CA CYS A 218 -13.56 19.82 15.27
C CYS A 218 -13.52 18.28 15.24
N VAL A 219 -12.85 17.70 14.25
CA VAL A 219 -12.84 16.24 14.08
C VAL A 219 -12.09 15.52 15.21
N LYS A 220 -11.02 16.10 15.75
CA LYS A 220 -10.33 15.53 16.92
C LYS A 220 -11.19 15.51 18.18
N LYS A 221 -12.06 16.49 18.35
CA LYS A 221 -12.98 16.54 19.49
C LYS A 221 -14.07 15.49 19.35
N VAL A 222 -14.72 15.44 18.18
CA VAL A 222 -15.78 14.46 17.87
C VAL A 222 -15.26 13.04 17.95
N PHE A 223 -14.14 12.74 17.31
CA PHE A 223 -13.59 11.37 17.23
C PHE A 223 -12.63 11.01 18.36
N ARG A 224 -12.67 11.75 19.50
CA ARG A 224 -11.84 11.41 20.66
C ARG A 224 -12.11 10.02 21.21
N GLY A 225 -13.39 9.63 21.27
CA GLY A 225 -13.85 8.30 21.72
C GLY A 225 -13.54 7.18 20.73
N ASN A 226 -13.35 7.50 19.45
CA ASN A 226 -13.07 6.52 18.38
C ASN A 226 -11.58 6.21 18.22
N ARG A 227 -10.75 6.64 19.18
CA ARG A 227 -9.33 6.30 19.19
C ARG A 227 -9.11 4.85 19.61
N ARG A 228 -8.31 4.14 18.86
CA ARG A 228 -7.88 2.76 19.15
C ARG A 228 -6.84 2.68 20.27
N PHE A 229 -6.18 3.80 20.58
CA PHE A 229 -5.11 3.88 21.57
C PHE A 229 -5.25 5.14 22.41
N SER A 230 -4.77 5.10 23.66
CA SER A 230 -4.67 6.30 24.50
C SER A 230 -3.78 7.37 23.86
N GLY A 231 -3.90 8.61 24.29
CA GLY A 231 -3.08 9.72 23.78
C GLY A 231 -1.58 9.46 23.91
N ALA A 232 -1.13 9.01 25.09
CA ALA A 232 0.27 8.64 25.34
C ALA A 232 0.68 7.44 24.47
N GLY A 233 -0.17 6.41 24.35
CA GLY A 233 0.07 5.25 23.50
C GLY A 233 0.22 5.63 22.02
N CYS A 234 -0.53 6.62 21.52
CA CYS A 234 -0.36 7.14 20.17
C CYS A 234 1.02 7.80 19.98
N VAL A 235 1.47 8.62 20.93
CA VAL A 235 2.77 9.29 20.87
C VAL A 235 3.90 8.27 20.85
N LEU A 236 3.87 7.31 21.78
CA LEU A 236 4.89 6.27 21.87
C LEU A 236 4.95 5.42 20.59
N ARG A 237 3.80 5.00 20.06
CA ARG A 237 3.73 4.22 18.81
C ARG A 237 4.22 5.04 17.61
N ARG A 238 3.95 6.33 17.54
CA ARG A 238 4.48 7.20 16.48
C ARG A 238 5.99 7.33 16.57
N ALA A 239 6.53 7.54 17.79
CA ALA A 239 7.97 7.61 18.02
C ALA A 239 8.64 6.29 17.65
N TYR A 240 8.09 5.17 18.10
CA TYR A 240 8.57 3.83 17.75
C TYR A 240 8.55 3.57 16.24
N TYR A 241 7.45 3.89 15.56
CA TYR A 241 7.35 3.73 14.11
C TYR A 241 8.36 4.62 13.37
N ALA A 242 8.53 5.88 13.79
CA ALA A 242 9.50 6.78 13.19
C ALA A 242 10.94 6.30 13.41
N PHE A 243 11.25 5.77 14.61
CA PHE A 243 12.54 5.18 14.93
C PHE A 243 12.82 3.94 14.06
N ILE A 244 11.90 2.99 14.01
CA ILE A 244 12.04 1.77 13.19
C ILE A 244 12.20 2.12 11.70
N LEU A 245 11.44 3.10 11.19
CA LEU A 245 11.57 3.53 9.81
C LEU A 245 12.94 4.14 9.52
N ARG A 246 13.45 5.03 10.40
CA ARG A 246 14.76 5.64 10.27
C ARG A 246 15.88 4.60 10.40
N PHE A 247 15.77 3.69 11.37
CA PHE A 247 16.71 2.59 11.55
C PHE A 247 16.78 1.69 10.31
N ARG A 248 15.63 1.31 9.76
CA ARG A 248 15.55 0.52 8.51
C ARG A 248 16.18 1.26 7.32
N LEU A 249 15.89 2.55 7.17
CA LEU A 249 16.48 3.37 6.10
C LEU A 249 18.00 3.46 6.24
N PHE A 250 18.49 3.68 7.46
CA PHE A 250 19.92 3.69 7.75
C PHE A 250 20.59 2.34 7.43
N PHE A 251 20.03 1.25 7.96
CA PHE A 251 20.56 -0.10 7.74
C PHE A 251 20.58 -0.50 6.26
N ASN A 252 19.54 -0.14 5.51
CA ASN A 252 19.50 -0.41 4.08
C ASN A 252 20.54 0.39 3.28
N LYS A 253 20.79 1.61 3.69
CA LYS A 253 21.76 2.46 3.01
C LYS A 253 23.20 2.01 3.27
N TYR A 254 23.53 1.60 4.50
CA TYR A 254 24.90 1.40 4.94
C TYR A 254 25.31 -0.05 5.21
N VAL A 255 24.36 -0.93 5.49
CA VAL A 255 24.70 -2.30 5.94
C VAL A 255 24.18 -3.37 4.96
N SER A 256 22.91 -3.38 4.63
CA SER A 256 22.33 -4.37 3.71
C SER A 256 20.96 -3.93 3.24
N PRO A 257 20.66 -4.00 1.91
CA PRO A 257 19.34 -3.67 1.37
C PRO A 257 18.23 -4.68 1.77
N ARG A 258 18.48 -5.56 2.73
CA ARG A 258 17.58 -6.64 3.16
C ARG A 258 16.44 -6.20 4.07
N PHE A 259 16.52 -5.01 4.67
CA PHE A 259 15.56 -4.56 5.70
C PHE A 259 14.38 -3.75 5.18
N LEU A 260 14.41 -3.30 3.93
CA LEU A 260 13.23 -2.71 3.27
C LEU A 260 12.51 -3.80 2.50
N THR A 261 11.74 -4.58 3.20
CA THR A 261 10.84 -5.49 2.54
C THR A 261 9.56 -4.75 2.18
N ARG A 262 9.02 -4.97 1.02
CA ARG A 262 7.68 -4.59 0.60
C ARG A 262 6.68 -5.65 1.06
N LYS A 263 5.55 -5.81 0.39
CA LYS A 263 4.60 -6.87 0.71
C LYS A 263 5.15 -8.23 0.33
N ASN A 264 4.90 -9.24 1.16
CA ASN A 264 5.31 -10.62 0.95
C ASN A 264 4.09 -11.47 0.62
N LEU A 265 4.29 -12.54 -0.12
CA LEU A 265 3.26 -13.56 -0.41
C LEU A 265 2.94 -14.47 0.79
N GLY A 266 3.51 -14.20 1.95
CA GLY A 266 3.38 -15.03 3.15
C GLY A 266 4.49 -16.06 3.30
N ALA A 267 4.56 -16.68 4.48
CA ALA A 267 5.51 -17.78 4.72
C ALA A 267 5.19 -18.95 3.78
N GLY A 268 6.18 -19.42 3.05
CA GLY A 268 6.06 -20.55 2.14
C GLY A 268 5.43 -20.29 0.77
N LYS A 269 4.99 -19.08 0.47
CA LYS A 269 4.39 -18.71 -0.83
C LYS A 269 5.31 -17.89 -1.73
N GLY A 270 6.62 -17.90 -1.50
CA GLY A 270 7.57 -17.23 -2.39
C GLY A 270 7.69 -17.93 -3.75
N VAL A 271 7.96 -17.17 -4.80
CA VAL A 271 8.19 -17.70 -6.15
C VAL A 271 9.64 -17.44 -6.53
N LEU A 272 10.33 -18.45 -7.03
CA LEU A 272 11.65 -18.37 -7.62
C LEU A 272 11.52 -18.37 -9.14
N ILE A 273 11.98 -17.28 -9.77
CA ILE A 273 11.99 -17.15 -11.23
C ILE A 273 13.45 -17.20 -11.69
N ALA A 274 13.83 -18.17 -12.50
CA ALA A 274 15.16 -18.31 -13.08
C ALA A 274 15.15 -17.91 -14.55
N PHE A 275 16.04 -16.98 -14.93
CA PHE A 275 16.26 -16.59 -16.33
C PHE A 275 17.52 -17.28 -16.84
N LEU A 276 17.35 -18.24 -17.74
CA LEU A 276 18.41 -19.03 -18.35
C LEU A 276 18.60 -18.61 -19.81
N GLY A 277 19.82 -18.70 -20.33
CA GLY A 277 20.13 -18.40 -21.73
C GLY A 277 21.58 -18.03 -21.93
N GLN A 278 22.02 -17.98 -23.20
CA GLN A 278 23.38 -17.60 -23.61
C GLN A 278 23.69 -16.15 -23.30
N ASP A 279 24.98 -15.78 -23.32
CA ASP A 279 25.39 -14.37 -23.19
C ASP A 279 24.89 -13.58 -24.39
N GLY A 280 24.36 -12.39 -24.12
CA GLY A 280 23.70 -11.56 -25.14
C GLY A 280 22.20 -11.82 -25.32
N ALA A 281 21.60 -12.90 -24.77
CA ALA A 281 20.19 -13.22 -24.93
C ALA A 281 19.19 -12.30 -24.19
N GLY A 282 19.59 -11.14 -23.74
CA GLY A 282 18.71 -10.15 -23.09
C GLY A 282 18.30 -10.47 -21.64
N LYS A 283 18.89 -11.49 -21.00
CA LYS A 283 18.55 -11.90 -19.62
C LYS A 283 18.55 -10.75 -18.62
N SER A 284 19.57 -9.90 -18.69
CA SER A 284 19.73 -8.77 -17.77
C SER A 284 18.63 -7.73 -17.97
N THR A 285 18.20 -7.49 -19.20
CA THR A 285 17.14 -6.54 -19.56
C THR A 285 15.80 -7.05 -19.06
N VAL A 286 15.45 -8.31 -19.40
CA VAL A 286 14.18 -8.93 -18.95
C VAL A 286 14.12 -8.99 -17.42
N THR A 287 15.21 -9.41 -16.76
CA THR A 287 15.26 -9.45 -15.28
C THR A 287 15.08 -8.05 -14.67
N ALA A 288 15.62 -7.00 -15.29
CA ALA A 288 15.47 -5.63 -14.82
C ALA A 288 14.01 -5.16 -14.94
N GLU A 289 13.35 -5.45 -16.06
CA GLU A 289 11.94 -5.08 -16.29
C GLU A 289 11.00 -5.86 -15.37
N VAL A 290 11.16 -7.16 -15.24
CA VAL A 290 10.35 -7.98 -14.30
C VAL A 290 10.57 -7.52 -12.86
N ASN A 291 11.80 -7.22 -12.47
CA ASN A 291 12.08 -6.68 -11.15
C ASN A 291 11.41 -5.31 -10.93
N LYS A 292 11.43 -4.41 -11.92
CA LYS A 292 10.76 -3.11 -11.85
C LYS A 292 9.25 -3.27 -11.72
N TRP A 293 8.65 -4.13 -12.52
CA TRP A 293 7.23 -4.44 -12.52
C TRP A 293 6.76 -5.01 -11.18
N LEU A 294 7.36 -6.10 -10.69
CA LEU A 294 6.96 -6.75 -9.44
C LEU A 294 7.29 -5.89 -8.20
N ARG A 295 8.40 -5.14 -8.22
CA ARG A 295 8.79 -4.26 -7.10
C ARG A 295 7.81 -3.13 -6.84
N TRP A 296 6.89 -2.86 -7.73
CA TRP A 296 5.83 -1.90 -7.46
C TRP A 296 5.01 -2.31 -6.22
N LYS A 297 4.71 -3.59 -6.04
CA LYS A 297 3.90 -4.09 -4.93
C LYS A 297 4.60 -5.11 -4.03
N LEU A 298 5.48 -5.93 -4.59
CA LEU A 298 6.08 -7.08 -3.91
C LEU A 298 7.54 -6.83 -3.50
N ASP A 299 8.01 -7.57 -2.49
CA ASP A 299 9.42 -7.65 -2.15
C ASP A 299 10.12 -8.61 -3.10
N VAL A 300 10.90 -8.06 -4.02
CA VAL A 300 11.64 -8.81 -5.03
C VAL A 300 13.12 -8.77 -4.74
N ARG A 301 13.74 -9.95 -4.66
CA ARG A 301 15.18 -10.11 -4.49
C ARG A 301 15.81 -10.64 -5.76
N LYS A 302 16.79 -9.92 -6.28
CA LYS A 302 17.56 -10.34 -7.44
C LYS A 302 18.84 -11.03 -6.98
N TYR A 303 19.09 -12.22 -7.52
CA TYR A 303 20.34 -12.96 -7.35
C TYR A 303 20.97 -13.14 -8.72
N TYR A 304 22.27 -12.91 -8.81
CA TYR A 304 23.04 -13.20 -10.01
C TYR A 304 23.92 -14.41 -9.77
N MET A 305 23.83 -15.42 -10.63
CA MET A 305 24.53 -16.71 -10.51
C MET A 305 25.74 -16.80 -11.46
N GLY A 306 25.97 -15.79 -12.31
CA GLY A 306 27.09 -15.77 -13.25
C GLY A 306 28.43 -15.35 -12.63
N SER A 307 29.53 -15.77 -13.23
CA SER A 307 30.89 -15.51 -12.74
C SER A 307 31.41 -14.08 -12.96
N GLY A 308 30.70 -13.23 -13.72
CA GLY A 308 31.25 -12.00 -14.29
C GLY A 308 31.03 -10.68 -13.55
N ASP A 309 29.91 -10.45 -12.90
CA ASP A 309 29.49 -9.09 -12.52
C ASP A 309 29.59 -8.72 -11.03
N HIS A 310 29.79 -9.70 -10.13
CA HIS A 310 29.92 -9.44 -8.69
C HIS A 310 31.35 -9.15 -8.20
N TYR A 311 32.28 -9.03 -9.14
CA TYR A 311 33.61 -8.55 -8.76
C TYR A 311 33.52 -7.10 -8.32
N GLN A 312 33.72 -6.88 -7.03
CA GLN A 312 33.96 -5.52 -6.56
C GLN A 312 35.08 -4.90 -7.40
N SER A 313 34.92 -3.64 -7.71
CA SER A 313 35.84 -2.92 -8.62
C SER A 313 37.32 -3.07 -8.21
N TRP A 314 37.62 -3.31 -6.94
CA TRP A 314 38.97 -3.54 -6.42
C TRP A 314 39.53 -4.91 -6.82
N GLN A 315 38.76 -5.98 -6.90
CA GLN A 315 39.23 -7.31 -7.34
C GLN A 315 39.49 -7.32 -8.85
N LYS A 316 38.65 -6.64 -9.67
CA LYS A 316 38.92 -6.41 -11.09
C LYS A 316 40.20 -5.59 -11.27
N LYS A 317 40.40 -4.57 -10.44
CA LYS A 317 41.58 -3.72 -10.45
C LYS A 317 42.84 -4.51 -10.05
N LEU A 318 42.72 -5.35 -9.00
CA LEU A 318 43.81 -6.21 -8.54
C LEU A 318 44.18 -7.25 -9.61
N ARG A 319 43.21 -7.95 -10.25
CA ARG A 319 43.49 -8.90 -11.34
C ARG A 319 44.19 -8.24 -12.55
N ARG A 320 43.87 -6.97 -12.84
CA ARG A 320 44.56 -6.21 -13.93
C ARG A 320 45.98 -5.82 -13.54
N MET A 321 46.25 -5.59 -12.26
CA MET A 321 47.56 -5.20 -11.75
C MET A 321 48.50 -6.41 -11.57
N ILE A 322 47.93 -7.59 -11.37
CA ILE A 322 48.69 -8.81 -11.16
C ILE A 322 49.10 -9.35 -12.53
N GLY A 323 50.37 -9.28 -12.83
CA GLY A 323 50.93 -9.80 -14.10
C GLY A 323 50.71 -11.31 -14.26
N LYS A 324 50.92 -11.80 -15.49
CA LYS A 324 50.74 -13.21 -15.90
C LYS A 324 51.83 -14.17 -15.38
N GLY A 325 52.72 -13.73 -14.48
CA GLY A 325 53.79 -14.55 -13.89
C GLY A 325 53.28 -15.60 -12.87
N GLY A 326 54.16 -16.47 -12.40
CA GLY A 326 53.84 -17.57 -11.50
C GLY A 326 53.13 -17.14 -10.23
N PHE A 327 53.54 -16.01 -9.61
CA PHE A 327 52.93 -15.41 -8.44
C PHE A 327 51.52 -14.87 -8.76
N GLY A 328 51.33 -14.28 -9.94
CA GLY A 328 50.02 -13.81 -10.40
C GLY A 328 49.02 -14.95 -10.58
N ARG A 329 49.47 -16.14 -11.02
CA ARG A 329 48.66 -17.35 -11.14
C ARG A 329 48.21 -17.85 -9.77
N ALA A 330 49.08 -17.88 -8.76
CA ALA A 330 48.73 -18.28 -7.40
C ALA A 330 47.63 -17.37 -6.78
N ILE A 331 47.78 -16.05 -6.91
CA ILE A 331 46.78 -15.10 -6.40
C ILE A 331 45.46 -15.23 -7.17
N ASN A 332 45.48 -15.42 -8.47
CA ASN A 332 44.27 -15.65 -9.27
C ASN A 332 43.54 -16.93 -8.84
N ASN A 333 44.26 -17.99 -8.51
CA ASN A 333 43.67 -19.22 -7.97
C ASN A 333 43.01 -18.99 -6.63
N VAL A 334 43.63 -18.26 -5.70
CA VAL A 334 43.03 -17.89 -4.41
C VAL A 334 41.77 -17.04 -4.60
N LEU A 335 41.81 -16.06 -5.51
CA LEU A 335 40.65 -15.26 -5.86
C LEU A 335 39.52 -16.10 -6.43
N THR A 336 39.84 -17.09 -7.28
CA THR A 336 38.87 -18.02 -7.87
C THR A 336 38.24 -18.92 -6.80
N VAL A 337 39.03 -19.43 -5.85
CA VAL A 337 38.48 -20.20 -4.70
C VAL A 337 37.58 -19.33 -3.83
N SER A 338 37.97 -18.07 -3.59
CA SER A 338 37.11 -17.11 -2.89
C SER A 338 35.79 -16.86 -3.62
N ASP A 339 35.79 -16.82 -4.92
CA ASP A 339 34.59 -16.64 -5.73
C ASP A 339 33.69 -17.89 -5.71
N LEU A 340 34.29 -19.08 -5.82
CA LEU A 340 33.56 -20.35 -5.67
C LEU A 340 32.94 -20.50 -4.29
N SER A 341 33.66 -20.10 -3.24
CA SER A 341 33.12 -20.09 -1.88
C SER A 341 31.98 -19.11 -1.67
N ARG A 342 31.99 -17.95 -2.38
CA ARG A 342 30.87 -17.00 -2.41
C ARG A 342 29.68 -17.58 -3.19
N LEU A 343 29.92 -18.21 -4.34
CA LEU A 343 28.89 -18.90 -5.10
C LEU A 343 28.24 -19.99 -4.26
N GLY A 344 29.01 -20.80 -3.54
CA GLY A 344 28.51 -21.80 -2.60
C GLY A 344 27.64 -21.17 -1.50
N ARG A 345 28.06 -20.05 -0.91
CA ARG A 345 27.24 -19.31 0.06
C ARG A 345 25.96 -18.73 -0.55
N HIS A 346 25.97 -18.31 -1.82
CA HIS A 346 24.77 -17.89 -2.53
C HIS A 346 23.84 -19.07 -2.79
N CYS A 347 24.35 -20.23 -3.21
CA CYS A 347 23.58 -21.46 -3.37
C CYS A 347 22.95 -21.91 -2.06
N VAL A 348 23.71 -21.92 -0.94
CA VAL A 348 23.19 -22.26 0.38
C VAL A 348 22.10 -21.27 0.82
N ARG A 349 22.23 -19.98 0.53
CA ARG A 349 21.19 -18.98 0.82
C ARG A 349 19.94 -19.16 -0.05
N LEU A 350 20.10 -19.52 -1.32
CA LEU A 350 18.99 -19.83 -2.22
C LEU A 350 18.28 -21.11 -1.78
N THR A 351 19.03 -22.17 -1.40
CA THR A 351 18.44 -23.40 -0.89
C THR A 351 17.78 -23.23 0.46
N SER A 352 18.31 -22.39 1.36
CA SER A 352 17.63 -22.05 2.62
C SER A 352 16.37 -21.21 2.36
N ALA A 353 16.41 -20.24 1.45
CA ALA A 353 15.22 -19.51 1.04
C ALA A 353 14.19 -20.41 0.35
N ALA A 354 14.62 -21.34 -0.52
CA ALA A 354 13.75 -22.33 -1.13
C ALA A 354 13.18 -23.34 -0.11
N ARG A 355 13.95 -23.71 0.93
CA ARG A 355 13.45 -24.53 2.06
C ARG A 355 12.45 -23.80 2.93
N GLU A 356 12.63 -22.49 3.14
CA GLU A 356 11.60 -21.64 3.80
C GLU A 356 10.33 -21.57 2.95
N ILE A 357 10.45 -21.56 1.62
CA ILE A 357 9.34 -21.64 0.68
C ILE A 357 8.68 -23.03 0.74
N GLY A 358 9.45 -24.13 0.85
CA GLY A 358 8.94 -25.49 0.86
C GLY A 358 8.37 -25.99 2.19
N ARG A 359 8.81 -25.47 3.35
CA ARG A 359 8.32 -25.88 4.67
C ARG A 359 6.88 -25.48 5.00
N ALA A 360 6.23 -24.70 4.16
CA ALA A 360 4.82 -24.35 4.32
C ALA A 360 3.86 -25.26 3.53
N HIS A 361 4.37 -26.33 2.95
CA HIS A 361 3.57 -27.33 2.22
C HIS A 361 3.51 -28.71 2.93
N VAL A 362 3.84 -28.78 4.21
CA VAL A 362 3.65 -29.99 5.03
C VAL A 362 2.74 -29.67 6.21
#